data_db2fad29b3bcf679be6bc2454ce4abf4
#
_entry.id   db2fad29b3bcf679be6bc2454ce4abf4
#
_cell.length_a   1.000
_cell.length_b   1.000
_cell.length_c   1.000
_cell.angle_alpha   90.00
_cell.angle_beta   90.00
_cell.angle_gamma   90.00
#
_symmetry.space_group_name_H-M   'P 1'
#
loop_
_entity.id
_entity.type
_entity.pdbx_description
1 polymer ?
#
loop_
_entity_poly.entity_id
_entity_poly.type
_entity_poly.pdbx_seq_one_letter_code
_entity_poly.pdbx_strand_id
1 'polypeptide(L)'
;MQGGVAEDAQSLTVGMSRDWQWEKQYRYGHISGQWQGEVARWHSDSQNSTQLGVTPALRWRPNGWDNGWFVEGGIGVNVIFPKYDTRKKEFSTTFNFGDHIAIGKRFGADQQHEWSLRFQHFSNGRIRNPNPGENFLQFRYTHRL
;
A
#
# COMPACT_ATOMS: atom_id res chain seq x y z
N MET A 1 6.71 -6.21 6.18
CA MET A 1 7.73 -5.16 5.90
C MET A 1 7.67 -4.80 4.43
N GLN A 2 7.89 -3.52 4.09
CA GLN A 2 7.80 -3.04 2.72
C GLN A 2 8.86 -1.96 2.48
N GLY A 3 9.57 -2.05 1.37
CA GLY A 3 10.47 -1.03 0.87
C GLY A 3 9.93 -0.40 -0.40
N GLY A 4 10.08 0.90 -0.59
CA GLY A 4 9.55 1.60 -1.75
C GLY A 4 10.48 2.69 -2.25
N VAL A 5 10.37 2.96 -3.54
CA VAL A 5 11.09 4.04 -4.23
C VAL A 5 10.10 4.91 -4.99
N ALA A 6 10.32 6.20 -4.94
CA ALA A 6 9.60 7.23 -5.70
C ALA A 6 10.62 8.10 -6.46
N GLU A 7 10.15 9.10 -7.19
CA GLU A 7 11.03 9.99 -7.94
C GLU A 7 12.04 10.72 -7.01
N ASP A 8 11.56 11.24 -5.88
CA ASP A 8 12.36 12.08 -4.98
C ASP A 8 12.41 11.52 -3.54
N ALA A 9 11.94 10.28 -3.32
CA ALA A 9 11.90 9.70 -2.00
C ALA A 9 12.05 8.17 -2.00
N GLN A 10 12.47 7.66 -0.85
CA GLN A 10 12.45 6.23 -0.52
C GLN A 10 11.57 6.02 0.71
N SER A 11 10.97 4.86 0.84
CA SER A 11 10.16 4.53 2.01
C SER A 11 10.52 3.16 2.59
N LEU A 12 10.49 3.10 3.91
CA LEU A 12 10.51 1.85 4.65
C LEU A 12 9.25 1.78 5.50
N THR A 13 8.48 0.69 5.33
CA THR A 13 7.17 0.52 5.97
C THR A 13 7.13 -0.76 6.78
N VAL A 14 6.56 -0.66 7.97
CA VAL A 14 6.15 -1.80 8.80
C VAL A 14 4.65 -1.72 8.98
N GLY A 15 3.96 -2.84 8.92
CA GLY A 15 2.52 -2.85 9.06
C GLY A 15 1.98 -4.23 9.42
N MET A 16 0.69 -4.25 9.67
CA MET A 16 -0.08 -5.45 9.93
C MET A 16 -1.34 -5.44 9.07
N SER A 17 -1.86 -6.62 8.81
CA SER A 17 -3.14 -6.78 8.11
C SER A 17 -4.02 -7.77 8.84
N ARG A 18 -5.33 -7.55 8.73
CA ARG A 18 -6.36 -8.43 9.27
C ARG A 18 -7.38 -8.72 8.19
N ASP A 19 -7.54 -9.99 7.84
CA ASP A 19 -8.55 -10.42 6.88
C ASP A 19 -9.95 -10.14 7.44
N TRP A 20 -10.86 -9.75 6.55
CA TRP A 20 -12.27 -9.66 6.89
C TRP A 20 -12.87 -11.07 7.02
N GLN A 21 -13.96 -11.18 7.76
CA GLN A 21 -14.72 -12.43 7.80
C GLN A 21 -15.54 -12.67 6.52
N TRP A 22 -15.51 -11.69 5.61
CA TRP A 22 -16.21 -11.73 4.34
C TRP A 22 -15.30 -12.16 3.21
N GLU A 23 -15.73 -13.18 2.48
CA GLU A 23 -15.15 -13.61 1.21
C GLU A 23 -16.25 -14.13 0.29
N LYS A 24 -16.05 -14.07 -1.01
CA LYS A 24 -17.04 -14.51 -1.97
C LYS A 24 -16.40 -15.18 -3.19
N GLN A 25 -16.93 -16.36 -3.52
CA GLN A 25 -16.60 -17.07 -4.74
C GLN A 25 -17.46 -16.56 -5.89
N TYR A 26 -16.80 -16.24 -7.00
CA TYR A 26 -17.42 -15.86 -8.26
C TYR A 26 -17.03 -16.85 -9.36
N ARG A 27 -17.73 -16.77 -10.51
CA ARG A 27 -17.45 -17.64 -11.67
C ARG A 27 -15.98 -17.63 -12.10
N TYR A 28 -15.29 -16.48 -12.00
CA TYR A 28 -13.93 -16.27 -12.54
C TYR A 28 -12.86 -16.15 -11.45
N GLY A 29 -13.21 -16.27 -10.19
CA GLY A 29 -12.25 -16.14 -9.11
C GLY A 29 -12.89 -15.89 -7.76
N HIS A 30 -12.05 -15.76 -6.76
CA HIS A 30 -12.42 -15.54 -5.37
C HIS A 30 -12.02 -14.13 -4.93
N ILE A 31 -12.93 -13.39 -4.30
CA ILE A 31 -12.66 -12.06 -3.74
C ILE A 31 -12.71 -12.15 -2.22
N SER A 32 -11.72 -11.58 -1.56
CA SER A 32 -11.66 -11.39 -0.12
C SER A 32 -11.26 -9.95 0.22
N GLY A 33 -11.53 -9.51 1.43
CA GLY A 33 -11.14 -8.20 1.90
C GLY A 33 -10.20 -8.28 3.10
N GLN A 34 -9.45 -7.21 3.34
CA GLN A 34 -8.60 -7.05 4.51
C GLN A 34 -8.45 -5.59 4.91
N TRP A 35 -8.22 -5.35 6.20
CA TRP A 35 -7.69 -4.10 6.71
C TRP A 35 -6.17 -4.15 6.71
N GLN A 36 -5.54 -3.06 6.33
CA GLN A 36 -4.08 -2.88 6.42
C GLN A 36 -3.81 -1.63 7.25
N GLY A 37 -3.00 -1.78 8.31
CA GLY A 37 -2.47 -0.68 9.10
C GLY A 37 -0.98 -0.59 8.90
N GLU A 38 -0.43 0.60 8.66
CA GLU A 38 0.99 0.77 8.36
C GLU A 38 1.58 2.04 8.94
N VAL A 39 2.86 1.93 9.29
CA VAL A 39 3.73 3.03 9.68
C VAL A 39 4.91 3.02 8.74
N ALA A 40 5.19 4.14 8.10
CA ALA A 40 6.32 4.28 7.21
C ALA A 40 7.21 5.46 7.56
N ARG A 41 8.49 5.33 7.25
CA ARG A 41 9.44 6.43 7.19
C ARG A 41 9.75 6.72 5.75
N TRP A 42 9.48 7.95 5.33
CA TRP A 42 9.85 8.48 4.03
C TRP A 42 11.14 9.27 4.18
N HIS A 43 12.08 9.00 3.33
CA HIS A 43 13.35 9.71 3.25
C HIS A 43 13.45 10.39 1.89
N SER A 44 13.62 11.69 1.88
CA SER A 44 13.86 12.51 0.68
C SER A 44 15.12 13.34 0.83
N ASP A 45 15.49 14.03 -0.23
CA ASP A 45 16.66 14.92 -0.24
C ASP A 45 16.51 16.17 0.63
N SER A 46 15.28 16.55 0.99
CA SER A 46 15.01 17.76 1.77
C SER A 46 14.68 17.44 3.22
N GLN A 47 13.85 16.44 3.48
CA GLN A 47 13.42 16.08 4.82
C GLN A 47 12.91 14.65 4.93
N ASN A 48 12.80 14.18 6.17
CA ASN A 48 12.17 12.91 6.48
C ASN A 48 10.75 13.12 6.99
N SER A 49 9.81 12.31 6.49
CA SER A 49 8.43 12.31 6.97
C SER A 49 8.06 10.94 7.52
N THR A 50 7.14 10.92 8.49
CA THR A 50 6.52 9.70 9.01
C THR A 50 5.10 9.63 8.46
N GLN A 51 4.72 8.49 7.94
CA GLN A 51 3.36 8.19 7.48
C GLN A 51 2.72 7.20 8.44
N LEU A 52 1.46 7.46 8.79
CA LEU A 52 0.54 6.53 9.44
C LEU A 52 -0.64 6.32 8.51
N GLY A 53 -0.98 5.07 8.21
CA GLY A 53 -2.04 4.77 7.27
C GLY A 53 -2.93 3.61 7.68
N VAL A 54 -4.21 3.69 7.27
CA VAL A 54 -5.17 2.59 7.35
C VAL A 54 -5.87 2.45 6.01
N THR A 55 -5.86 1.24 5.45
CA THR A 55 -6.35 0.95 4.11
C THR A 55 -7.24 -0.28 4.10
N PRO A 56 -8.53 -0.16 3.78
CA PRO A 56 -9.32 -1.29 3.31
C PRO A 56 -8.85 -1.70 1.92
N ALA A 57 -8.60 -2.99 1.73
CA ALA A 57 -8.15 -3.54 0.46
C ALA A 57 -8.98 -4.76 0.07
N LEU A 58 -9.24 -4.89 -1.22
CA LEU A 58 -9.85 -6.06 -1.82
C LEU A 58 -8.77 -6.86 -2.56
N ARG A 59 -8.85 -8.16 -2.43
CA ARG A 59 -7.94 -9.11 -3.06
C ARG A 59 -8.71 -10.07 -3.94
N TRP A 60 -8.30 -10.17 -5.18
CA TRP A 60 -8.85 -11.09 -6.15
C TRP A 60 -7.85 -12.19 -6.49
N ARG A 61 -8.33 -13.44 -6.44
CA ARG A 61 -7.61 -14.64 -6.85
C ARG A 61 -8.35 -15.27 -8.02
N PRO A 62 -7.87 -15.10 -9.26
CA PRO A 62 -8.49 -15.72 -10.44
C PRO A 62 -8.48 -17.25 -10.35
N ASN A 63 -9.53 -17.89 -10.87
CA ASN A 63 -9.50 -19.33 -11.07
C ASN A 63 -8.35 -19.72 -12.02
N GLY A 64 -7.67 -20.81 -11.70
CA GLY A 64 -6.48 -21.25 -12.46
C GLY A 64 -5.16 -20.57 -12.03
N TRP A 65 -5.20 -19.63 -11.10
CA TRP A 65 -4.01 -19.11 -10.43
C TRP A 65 -3.74 -19.88 -9.14
N ASP A 66 -3.72 -21.21 -9.23
CA ASP A 66 -3.71 -22.14 -8.09
C ASP A 66 -2.42 -22.07 -7.25
N ASN A 67 -1.40 -21.39 -7.75
CA ASN A 67 -0.09 -21.28 -7.09
C ASN A 67 0.03 -20.10 -6.11
N GLY A 68 -1.07 -19.64 -5.54
CA GLY A 68 -1.07 -18.56 -4.53
C GLY A 68 -0.99 -17.14 -5.07
N TRP A 69 -1.09 -16.93 -6.37
CA TRP A 69 -1.12 -15.60 -6.97
C TRP A 69 -2.40 -14.83 -6.64
N PHE A 70 -2.28 -13.51 -6.54
CA PHE A 70 -3.42 -12.60 -6.35
C PHE A 70 -3.13 -11.22 -6.94
N VAL A 71 -4.21 -10.49 -7.18
CA VAL A 71 -4.19 -9.04 -7.42
C VAL A 71 -4.89 -8.36 -6.25
N GLU A 72 -4.40 -7.20 -5.82
CA GLU A 72 -4.95 -6.45 -4.70
C GLU A 72 -5.13 -4.99 -5.09
N GLY A 73 -6.19 -4.35 -4.60
CA GLY A 73 -6.40 -2.92 -4.72
C GLY A 73 -7.03 -2.37 -3.47
N GLY A 74 -6.66 -1.16 -3.09
CA GLY A 74 -7.20 -0.49 -1.91
C GLY A 74 -7.08 1.01 -1.99
N ILE A 75 -7.92 1.70 -1.22
CA ILE A 75 -7.88 3.15 -1.03
C ILE A 75 -7.91 3.41 0.46
N GLY A 76 -6.88 4.04 0.99
CA GLY A 76 -6.70 4.29 2.41
C GLY A 76 -6.63 5.76 2.76
N VAL A 77 -6.65 6.02 4.06
CA VAL A 77 -6.41 7.34 4.64
C VAL A 77 -5.06 7.35 5.34
N ASN A 78 -4.34 8.44 5.19
CA ASN A 78 -2.98 8.58 5.68
C ASN A 78 -2.75 9.94 6.32
N VAL A 79 -1.93 9.95 7.37
CA VAL A 79 -1.36 11.17 7.95
C VAL A 79 0.15 11.13 7.73
N ILE A 80 0.69 12.17 7.11
CA ILE A 80 2.12 12.32 6.79
C ILE A 80 2.65 13.55 7.51
N PHE A 81 3.61 13.37 8.40
CA PHE A 81 4.15 14.46 9.21
C PHE A 81 5.67 14.34 9.44
N PRO A 82 6.43 15.46 9.43
CA PRO A 82 5.98 16.73 8.87
C PRO A 82 5.44 16.55 7.45
N LYS A 83 4.69 17.53 6.95
CA LYS A 83 4.17 17.49 5.56
C LYS A 83 5.32 17.16 4.62
N TYR A 84 5.02 16.28 3.66
CA TYR A 84 6.01 15.93 2.64
C TYR A 84 6.37 17.15 1.81
N ASP A 85 7.65 17.45 1.78
CA ASP A 85 8.23 18.59 1.08
C ASP A 85 9.59 18.19 0.52
N THR A 86 9.74 18.33 -0.79
CA THR A 86 10.97 18.10 -1.53
C THR A 86 11.28 19.31 -2.40
N ARG A 87 12.41 19.31 -3.07
CA ARG A 87 12.76 20.39 -4.02
C ARG A 87 11.76 20.51 -5.17
N LYS A 88 11.03 19.45 -5.50
CA LYS A 88 10.12 19.40 -6.65
C LYS A 88 8.65 19.34 -6.25
N LYS A 89 8.33 18.83 -5.06
CA LYS A 89 6.96 18.54 -4.65
C LYS A 89 6.73 18.97 -3.21
N GLU A 90 5.67 19.77 -3.00
CA GLU A 90 5.20 20.17 -1.69
C GLU A 90 3.75 19.69 -1.51
N PHE A 91 3.49 18.92 -0.45
CA PHE A 91 2.14 18.57 -0.06
C PHE A 91 1.52 19.70 0.76
N SER A 92 0.32 20.12 0.42
CA SER A 92 -0.38 21.18 1.15
C SER A 92 -1.07 20.73 2.42
N THR A 93 -1.19 19.40 2.64
CA THR A 93 -1.87 18.78 3.77
C THR A 93 -1.06 17.67 4.40
N THR A 94 -1.23 17.44 5.69
CA THR A 94 -0.75 16.24 6.38
C THR A 94 -1.66 15.04 6.12
N PHE A 95 -2.96 15.27 5.93
CA PHE A 95 -3.91 14.25 5.53
C PHE A 95 -3.82 13.99 4.02
N ASN A 96 -3.73 12.72 3.65
CA ASN A 96 -3.68 12.27 2.26
C ASN A 96 -4.45 10.96 2.09
N PHE A 97 -5.02 10.74 0.92
CA PHE A 97 -5.43 9.43 0.48
C PHE A 97 -4.22 8.65 -0.01
N GLY A 98 -4.26 7.33 0.12
CA GLY A 98 -3.26 6.42 -0.45
C GLY A 98 -3.99 5.30 -1.15
N ASP A 99 -3.99 5.31 -2.46
CA ASP A 99 -4.56 4.26 -3.28
C ASP A 99 -3.46 3.39 -3.87
N HIS A 100 -3.73 2.08 -3.97
CA HIS A 100 -2.76 1.16 -4.51
C HIS A 100 -3.39 0.07 -5.36
N ILE A 101 -2.56 -0.47 -6.25
CA ILE A 101 -2.74 -1.75 -6.91
C ILE A 101 -1.49 -2.59 -6.68
N ALA A 102 -1.67 -3.90 -6.49
CA ALA A 102 -0.56 -4.82 -6.30
C ALA A 102 -0.83 -6.17 -6.97
N ILE A 103 0.26 -6.82 -7.36
CA ILE A 103 0.27 -8.24 -7.69
C ILE A 103 1.21 -8.95 -6.72
N GLY A 104 0.82 -10.12 -6.25
CA GLY A 104 1.62 -10.85 -5.29
C GLY A 104 1.38 -12.35 -5.33
N LYS A 105 2.18 -13.05 -4.55
CA LYS A 105 2.12 -14.50 -4.45
C LYS A 105 2.33 -14.96 -3.01
N ARG A 106 1.49 -15.89 -2.57
CA ARG A 106 1.70 -16.67 -1.35
C ARG A 106 2.56 -17.89 -1.65
N PHE A 107 3.38 -18.27 -0.70
CA PHE A 107 4.28 -19.43 -0.81
C PHE A 107 4.61 -20.03 0.56
N GLY A 108 5.34 -21.16 0.57
CA GLY A 108 5.62 -21.94 1.77
C GLY A 108 4.59 -23.07 1.97
N ALA A 109 4.87 -23.98 2.89
CA ALA A 109 4.08 -25.20 3.10
C ALA A 109 2.61 -24.89 3.41
N ASP A 110 2.35 -23.86 4.26
CA ASP A 110 1.01 -23.45 4.67
C ASP A 110 0.62 -22.09 4.09
N GLN A 111 1.27 -21.66 2.98
CA GLN A 111 1.05 -20.35 2.37
C GLN A 111 1.26 -19.18 3.35
N GLN A 112 2.18 -19.35 4.31
CA GLN A 112 2.44 -18.40 5.39
C GLN A 112 3.19 -17.15 4.91
N HIS A 113 3.96 -17.30 3.85
CA HIS A 113 4.77 -16.22 3.29
C HIS A 113 4.07 -15.60 2.10
N GLU A 114 4.24 -14.32 1.95
CA GLU A 114 3.67 -13.57 0.84
C GLU A 114 4.64 -12.48 0.41
N TRP A 115 4.85 -12.35 -0.89
CA TRP A 115 5.46 -11.16 -1.45
C TRP A 115 4.49 -10.47 -2.41
N SER A 116 4.62 -9.17 -2.56
CA SER A 116 3.88 -8.40 -3.56
C SER A 116 4.69 -7.22 -4.08
N LEU A 117 4.47 -6.91 -5.35
CA LEU A 117 4.87 -5.67 -5.98
C LEU A 117 3.66 -4.75 -6.02
N ARG A 118 3.80 -3.54 -5.45
CA ARG A 118 2.73 -2.57 -5.27
C ARG A 118 3.10 -1.26 -5.93
N PHE A 119 2.18 -0.69 -6.68
CA PHE A 119 2.19 0.70 -7.08
C PHE A 119 1.23 1.45 -6.17
N GLN A 120 1.71 2.49 -5.49
CA GLN A 120 0.92 3.28 -4.54
C GLN A 120 1.02 4.76 -4.84
N HIS A 121 -0.13 5.42 -4.92
CA HIS A 121 -0.26 6.86 -5.11
C HIS A 121 -0.74 7.51 -3.82
N PHE A 122 -0.11 8.63 -3.45
CA PHE A 122 -0.53 9.47 -2.32
C PHE A 122 -0.90 10.86 -2.82
N SER A 123 -2.09 11.34 -2.44
CA SER A 123 -2.52 12.70 -2.72
C SER A 123 -3.63 13.14 -1.76
N ASN A 124 -3.90 14.44 -1.68
CA ASN A 124 -5.00 14.94 -0.86
C ASN A 124 -6.35 15.00 -1.61
N GLY A 125 -6.47 14.38 -2.79
CA GLY A 125 -7.71 14.39 -3.58
C GLY A 125 -8.15 15.77 -4.04
N ARG A 126 -7.24 16.74 -4.15
CA ARG A 126 -7.49 18.16 -4.46
C ARG A 126 -8.29 18.91 -3.38
N ILE A 127 -8.32 18.42 -2.14
CA ILE A 127 -8.91 19.14 -1.00
C ILE A 127 -8.20 20.48 -0.79
N ARG A 128 -6.89 20.53 -1.08
CA ARG A 128 -6.09 21.76 -1.02
C ARG A 128 -4.97 21.72 -2.07
N ASN A 129 -4.64 22.90 -2.62
CA ASN A 129 -3.50 23.05 -3.53
C ASN A 129 -2.28 23.65 -2.79
N PRO A 130 -1.05 23.32 -3.22
CA PRO A 130 -0.69 22.36 -4.28
C PRO A 130 -1.00 20.92 -3.90
N ASN A 131 -1.29 20.07 -4.90
CA ASN A 131 -1.49 18.63 -4.74
C ASN A 131 -0.75 17.87 -5.86
N PRO A 132 0.59 17.85 -5.84
CA PRO A 132 1.39 17.18 -6.87
C PRO A 132 1.24 15.66 -6.85
N GLY A 133 0.91 15.10 -5.67
CA GLY A 133 0.91 13.67 -5.44
C GLY A 133 2.31 13.05 -5.43
N GLU A 134 2.43 11.84 -4.87
CA GLU A 134 3.65 11.04 -4.92
C GLU A 134 3.33 9.59 -5.26
N ASN A 135 4.17 8.99 -6.10
CA ASN A 135 4.00 7.62 -6.57
C ASN A 135 5.17 6.76 -6.11
N PHE A 136 4.86 5.69 -5.42
CA PHE A 136 5.84 4.71 -4.99
C PHE A 136 5.68 3.39 -5.73
N LEU A 137 6.78 2.83 -6.20
CA LEU A 137 6.88 1.41 -6.49
C LEU A 137 7.46 0.72 -5.26
N GLN A 138 6.76 -0.29 -4.75
CA GLN A 138 7.07 -0.89 -3.46
C GLN A 138 7.15 -2.41 -3.58
N PHE A 139 8.14 -3.00 -2.89
CA PHE A 139 8.19 -4.44 -2.64
C PHE A 139 7.78 -4.72 -1.20
N ARG A 140 6.79 -5.60 -1.02
CA ARG A 140 6.25 -5.99 0.28
C ARG A 140 6.48 -7.46 0.54
N TYR A 141 6.95 -7.77 1.73
CA TYR A 141 6.98 -9.12 2.29
C TYR A 141 6.07 -9.18 3.52
N THR A 142 5.23 -10.21 3.59
CA THR A 142 4.32 -10.46 4.70
C THR A 142 4.50 -11.89 5.20
N HIS A 143 4.52 -12.05 6.52
CA HIS A 143 4.42 -13.34 7.20
C HIS A 143 3.05 -13.41 7.88
N ARG A 144 2.34 -14.50 7.65
CA ARG A 144 1.02 -14.77 8.28
C ARG A 144 1.25 -15.57 9.55
N LEU A 145 0.65 -15.12 10.64
CA LEU A 145 0.68 -15.75 11.95
C LEU A 145 -0.50 -16.70 12.11
#